data_9f3983319d0e3d90f7eb4f3e2e3184ed
#
_entry.id   9f3983319d0e3d90f7eb4f3e2e3184ed
#
_cell.length_a   1.000
_cell.length_b   1.000
_cell.length_c   1.000
_cell.angle_alpha   90.00
_cell.angle_beta   90.00
_cell.angle_gamma   90.00
#
_symmetry.space_group_name_H-M   'P 1'
#
loop_
_entity.id
_entity.type
_entity.pdbx_description
1 polymer ?
#
loop_
_entity_poly.entity_id
_entity_poly.type
_entity_poly.pdbx_seq_one_letter_code
_entity_poly.pdbx_strand_id
1 'polypeptide(L)'
;MGNVNFSLEVTTRTNLSDLPKLNDIYITFLPGTSYLDVIEQTKALASAGYNPIPHFPARSITDSDMLKSYIEQVKEAGVKQVLIIGGDRDILGKYHCSLQLIETGLFDGMKIGIAGHPEGSPNMSDAAIEEAMKSKAPFADYIVTQWTHCLLYTSPSPRDDVI
;
A
#
# COMPACT_ATOMS: atom_id res chain seq x y z
N MET A 1 7.61 -2.05 -27.85
CA MET A 1 7.58 -2.91 -26.65
C MET A 1 7.58 -2.01 -25.45
N GLY A 2 6.51 -2.01 -24.65
CA GLY A 2 6.48 -1.23 -23.41
C GLY A 2 7.50 -1.81 -22.40
N ASN A 3 8.27 -0.93 -21.76
CA ASN A 3 9.13 -1.34 -20.66
C ASN A 3 8.26 -1.85 -19.52
N VAL A 4 8.42 -3.11 -19.16
CA VAL A 4 7.79 -3.67 -17.95
C VAL A 4 8.68 -3.25 -16.78
N ASN A 5 8.12 -2.45 -15.87
CA ASN A 5 8.77 -2.11 -14.63
C ASN A 5 8.42 -3.18 -13.59
N PHE A 6 9.45 -3.74 -12.97
CA PHE A 6 9.28 -4.67 -11.86
C PHE A 6 9.48 -3.92 -10.54
N SER A 7 8.66 -4.24 -9.57
CA SER A 7 8.83 -3.87 -8.17
C SER A 7 8.84 -5.14 -7.31
N LEU A 8 9.43 -5.07 -6.15
CA LEU A 8 9.51 -6.19 -5.21
C LEU A 8 8.83 -5.81 -3.90
N GLU A 9 8.16 -6.75 -3.28
CA GLU A 9 7.64 -6.62 -1.93
C GLU A 9 8.57 -7.34 -0.94
N VAL A 10 8.93 -6.65 0.12
CA VAL A 10 9.85 -7.13 1.15
C VAL A 10 9.23 -6.99 2.54
N THR A 11 9.81 -7.67 3.50
CA THR A 11 9.48 -7.51 4.93
C THR A 11 10.53 -6.65 5.63
N THR A 12 10.26 -6.25 6.87
CA THR A 12 11.23 -5.54 7.72
C THR A 12 12.47 -6.37 8.08
N ARG A 13 12.47 -7.67 7.76
CA ARG A 13 13.58 -8.60 8.02
C ARG A 13 14.40 -8.91 6.78
N THR A 14 14.04 -8.37 5.62
CA THR A 14 14.74 -8.63 4.37
C THR A 14 16.10 -7.95 4.38
N ASN A 15 17.15 -8.73 4.07
CA ASN A 15 18.50 -8.20 3.98
C ASN A 15 18.67 -7.44 2.65
N LEU A 16 19.18 -6.22 2.71
CA LEU A 16 19.38 -5.38 1.53
C LEU A 16 20.39 -5.97 0.54
N SER A 17 21.37 -6.75 1.03
CA SER A 17 22.36 -7.41 0.17
C SER A 17 21.73 -8.42 -0.80
N ASP A 18 20.56 -8.93 -0.48
CA ASP A 18 19.87 -9.95 -1.27
C ASP A 18 18.93 -9.36 -2.33
N LEU A 19 18.81 -8.04 -2.35
CA LEU A 19 17.90 -7.35 -3.25
C LEU A 19 18.50 -7.18 -4.65
N PRO A 20 17.71 -7.47 -5.70
CA PRO A 20 18.10 -7.17 -7.07
C PRO A 20 18.11 -5.65 -7.30
N LYS A 21 18.77 -5.23 -8.38
CA LYS A 21 18.74 -3.82 -8.83
C LYS A 21 17.37 -3.49 -9.41
N LEU A 22 16.48 -2.98 -8.57
CA LEU A 22 15.15 -2.47 -8.90
C LEU A 22 15.03 -1.05 -8.36
N ASN A 23 14.02 -0.30 -8.84
CA ASN A 23 13.76 1.03 -8.31
C ASN A 23 12.80 0.96 -7.11
N ASP A 24 11.63 0.37 -7.31
CA ASP A 24 10.51 0.42 -6.37
C ASP A 24 10.48 -0.83 -5.49
N ILE A 25 10.53 -0.62 -4.18
CA ILE A 25 10.47 -1.68 -3.17
C ILE A 25 9.33 -1.42 -2.20
N TYR A 26 8.31 -2.25 -2.24
CA TYR A 26 7.21 -2.24 -1.28
C TYR A 26 7.65 -2.87 0.04
N ILE A 27 7.24 -2.28 1.16
CA ILE A 27 7.58 -2.78 2.50
C ILE A 27 6.30 -3.18 3.21
N THR A 28 6.10 -4.47 3.44
CA THR A 28 4.94 -4.98 4.17
C THR A 28 5.01 -4.62 5.65
N PHE A 29 3.86 -4.24 6.19
CA PHE A 29 3.64 -4.09 7.61
C PHE A 29 2.87 -5.31 8.13
N LEU A 30 3.61 -6.36 8.49
CA LEU A 30 3.03 -7.63 8.92
C LEU A 30 2.46 -7.54 10.35
N PRO A 31 1.44 -8.36 10.68
CA PRO A 31 0.97 -8.52 12.07
C PRO A 31 2.13 -8.85 13.03
N GLY A 32 2.19 -8.14 14.15
CA GLY A 32 3.27 -8.32 15.14
C GLY A 32 4.56 -7.53 14.85
N THR A 33 4.64 -6.86 13.70
CA THR A 33 5.73 -5.92 13.40
C THR A 33 5.39 -4.54 13.98
N SER A 34 6.40 -3.80 14.43
CA SER A 34 6.24 -2.40 14.81
C SER A 34 6.29 -1.49 13.57
N TYR A 35 5.54 -0.39 13.59
CA TYR A 35 5.70 0.63 12.55
C TYR A 35 7.10 1.24 12.54
N LEU A 36 7.80 1.23 13.67
CA LEU A 36 9.20 1.67 13.78
C LEU A 36 10.14 0.77 12.96
N ASP A 37 9.90 -0.54 12.95
CA ASP A 37 10.69 -1.46 12.12
C ASP A 37 10.50 -1.16 10.62
N VAL A 38 9.26 -0.80 10.23
CA VAL A 38 8.97 -0.40 8.84
C VAL A 38 9.69 0.90 8.49
N ILE A 39 9.74 1.86 9.42
CA ILE A 39 10.48 3.12 9.24
C ILE A 39 11.99 2.85 9.09
N GLU A 40 12.57 1.99 9.92
CA GLU A 40 13.99 1.64 9.84
C GLU A 40 14.32 0.99 8.50
N GLN A 41 13.51 0.03 8.04
CA GLN A 41 13.69 -0.59 6.74
C GLN A 41 13.52 0.43 5.60
N THR A 42 12.57 1.36 5.73
CA THR A 42 12.36 2.45 4.77
C THR A 42 13.60 3.33 4.64
N LYS A 43 14.17 3.76 5.78
CA LYS A 43 15.39 4.57 5.81
C LYS A 43 16.59 3.83 5.22
N ALA A 44 16.73 2.54 5.52
CA ALA A 44 17.81 1.72 5.00
C ALA A 44 17.72 1.56 3.48
N LEU A 45 16.53 1.28 2.94
CA LEU A 45 16.30 1.18 1.50
C LEU A 45 16.53 2.51 0.78
N ALA A 46 16.03 3.62 1.32
CA ALA A 46 16.24 4.94 0.75
C ALA A 46 17.73 5.30 0.70
N SER A 47 18.48 5.00 1.77
CA SER A 47 19.93 5.23 1.84
C SER A 47 20.72 4.35 0.85
N ALA A 48 20.19 3.18 0.51
CA ALA A 48 20.77 2.30 -0.50
C ALA A 48 20.39 2.68 -1.94
N GLY A 49 19.60 3.75 -2.13
CA GLY A 49 19.23 4.27 -3.45
C GLY A 49 17.95 3.67 -4.06
N TYR A 50 17.20 2.89 -3.30
CA TYR A 50 15.88 2.41 -3.71
C TYR A 50 14.81 3.46 -3.47
N ASN A 51 13.64 3.29 -4.12
CA ASN A 51 12.42 4.03 -3.84
C ASN A 51 11.51 3.17 -2.93
N PRO A 52 11.55 3.36 -1.60
CA PRO A 52 10.75 2.58 -0.69
C PRO A 52 9.28 3.02 -0.71
N ILE A 53 8.37 2.05 -0.67
CA ILE A 53 6.93 2.23 -0.67
C ILE A 53 6.35 1.49 0.53
N PRO A 54 6.28 2.14 1.70
CA PRO A 54 5.78 1.51 2.91
C PRO A 54 4.26 1.31 2.84
N HIS A 55 3.81 0.20 3.43
CA HIS A 55 2.39 -0.10 3.61
C HIS A 55 1.84 0.60 4.85
N PHE A 56 0.63 1.13 4.73
CA PHE A 56 -0.15 1.72 5.82
C PHE A 56 -1.43 0.91 6.03
N PRO A 57 -1.39 -0.18 6.80
CA PRO A 57 -2.58 -0.96 7.12
C PRO A 57 -3.40 -0.28 8.21
N ALA A 58 -4.61 0.17 7.88
CA ALA A 58 -5.48 0.93 8.78
C ALA A 58 -5.70 0.24 10.12
N ARG A 59 -5.96 -1.08 10.10
CA ARG A 59 -6.22 -1.86 11.32
C ARG A 59 -5.02 -2.02 12.23
N SER A 60 -3.81 -1.68 11.78
CA SER A 60 -2.59 -1.70 12.58
C SER A 60 -2.24 -0.34 13.18
N ILE A 61 -2.96 0.72 12.83
CA ILE A 61 -2.75 2.08 13.33
C ILE A 61 -3.67 2.30 14.53
N THR A 62 -3.09 2.53 15.70
CA THR A 62 -3.84 2.67 16.95
C THR A 62 -4.58 3.99 17.06
N ASP A 63 -3.93 5.08 16.66
CA ASP A 63 -4.45 6.43 16.82
C ASP A 63 -3.84 7.43 15.82
N SER A 64 -4.24 8.69 15.93
CA SER A 64 -3.76 9.76 15.05
C SER A 64 -2.32 10.14 15.30
N ASP A 65 -1.81 9.99 16.51
CA ASP A 65 -0.44 10.39 16.85
C ASP A 65 0.56 9.39 16.28
N MET A 66 0.25 8.09 16.40
CA MET A 66 1.01 7.05 15.70
C MET A 66 1.01 7.28 14.18
N LEU A 67 -0.16 7.57 13.59
CA LEU A 67 -0.26 7.83 12.15
C LEU A 67 0.60 9.02 11.72
N LYS A 68 0.52 10.14 12.44
CA LYS A 68 1.31 11.34 12.17
C LYS A 68 2.81 11.04 12.28
N SER A 69 3.23 10.43 13.37
CA SER A 69 4.63 10.06 13.58
C SER A 69 5.15 9.14 12.48
N TYR A 70 4.34 8.16 12.03
CA TYR A 70 4.73 7.26 10.97
C TYR A 70 4.89 8.01 9.64
N ILE A 71 3.91 8.84 9.26
CA ILE A 71 3.96 9.65 8.03
C ILE A 71 5.12 10.62 8.02
N GLU A 72 5.35 11.36 9.13
CA GLU A 72 6.44 12.31 9.24
C GLU A 72 7.80 11.64 9.02
N GLN A 73 8.05 10.52 9.70
CA GLN A 73 9.32 9.82 9.59
C GLN A 73 9.58 9.21 8.21
N VAL A 74 8.54 8.68 7.51
CA VAL A 74 8.73 8.19 6.15
C VAL A 74 8.90 9.34 5.15
N LYS A 75 8.25 10.49 5.35
CA LYS A 75 8.51 11.71 4.57
C LYS A 75 9.94 12.20 4.74
N GLU A 76 10.47 12.23 5.96
CA GLU A 76 11.86 12.57 6.26
C GLU A 76 12.85 11.63 5.58
N ALA A 77 12.49 10.35 5.42
CA ALA A 77 13.28 9.37 4.68
C ALA A 77 13.21 9.55 3.14
N GLY A 78 12.44 10.54 2.66
CA GLY A 78 12.31 10.83 1.23
C GLY A 78 11.26 10.01 0.49
N VAL A 79 10.36 9.32 1.20
CA VAL A 79 9.26 8.55 0.60
C VAL A 79 8.33 9.48 -0.18
N LYS A 80 8.03 9.10 -1.42
CA LYS A 80 7.17 9.86 -2.34
C LYS A 80 5.83 9.20 -2.60
N GLN A 81 5.72 7.92 -2.29
CA GLN A 81 4.51 7.13 -2.50
C GLN A 81 4.32 6.08 -1.42
N VAL A 82 3.08 5.74 -1.16
CA VAL A 82 2.67 4.79 -0.12
C VAL A 82 1.59 3.86 -0.64
N LEU A 83 1.43 2.69 0.01
CA LEU A 83 0.31 1.80 -0.23
C LEU A 83 -0.58 1.77 1.01
N ILE A 84 -1.81 2.28 0.88
CA ILE A 84 -2.78 2.33 1.99
C ILE A 84 -3.77 1.18 1.84
N ILE A 85 -3.80 0.31 2.84
CA ILE A 85 -4.61 -0.92 2.85
C ILE A 85 -5.46 -1.02 4.11
N GLY A 86 -6.46 -1.90 4.10
CA GLY A 86 -7.26 -2.19 5.30
C GLY A 86 -6.45 -2.94 6.36
N GLY A 87 -5.72 -3.95 5.92
CA GLY A 87 -4.99 -4.90 6.76
C GLY A 87 -5.83 -6.12 7.12
N ASP A 88 -5.15 -7.25 7.38
CA ASP A 88 -5.78 -8.57 7.58
C ASP A 88 -5.94 -8.95 9.06
N ARG A 89 -5.55 -8.08 9.97
CA ARG A 89 -5.63 -8.32 11.42
C ARG A 89 -6.87 -7.71 12.05
N ASP A 90 -7.10 -8.06 13.30
CA ASP A 90 -8.10 -7.40 14.13
C ASP A 90 -7.78 -5.91 14.28
N ILE A 91 -8.83 -5.11 14.45
CA ILE A 91 -8.72 -3.67 14.60
C ILE A 91 -8.04 -3.36 15.93
N LEU A 92 -6.87 -2.69 15.88
CA LEU A 92 -6.13 -2.32 17.10
C LEU A 92 -6.52 -0.97 17.66
N GLY A 93 -7.04 -0.09 16.82
CA GLY A 93 -7.32 1.29 17.19
C GLY A 93 -8.58 1.83 16.53
N LYS A 94 -8.54 3.11 16.17
CA LYS A 94 -9.72 3.80 15.65
C LYS A 94 -9.95 3.65 14.14
N TYR A 95 -8.97 3.12 13.40
CA TYR A 95 -9.07 3.00 11.94
C TYR A 95 -9.44 1.56 11.55
N HIS A 96 -10.54 1.42 10.83
CA HIS A 96 -11.10 0.14 10.43
C HIS A 96 -10.87 -0.19 8.96
N CYS A 97 -10.70 0.84 8.13
CA CYS A 97 -10.50 0.69 6.70
C CYS A 97 -9.56 1.78 6.14
N SER A 98 -9.01 1.51 4.97
CA SER A 98 -8.05 2.40 4.30
C SER A 98 -8.62 3.79 3.99
N LEU A 99 -9.91 3.90 3.70
CA LEU A 99 -10.55 5.19 3.42
C LEU A 99 -10.41 6.16 4.59
N GLN A 100 -10.57 5.68 5.83
CA GLN A 100 -10.42 6.52 7.02
C GLN A 100 -9.01 7.10 7.19
N LEU A 101 -7.96 6.36 6.76
CA LEU A 101 -6.61 6.91 6.74
C LEU A 101 -6.46 7.98 5.67
N ILE A 102 -6.99 7.72 4.47
CA ILE A 102 -6.92 8.65 3.34
C ILE A 102 -7.63 9.97 3.68
N GLU A 103 -8.82 9.91 4.26
CA GLU A 103 -9.63 11.07 4.63
C GLU A 103 -9.01 11.95 5.73
N THR A 104 -7.94 11.49 6.39
CA THR A 104 -7.19 12.34 7.34
C THR A 104 -6.49 13.51 6.67
N GLY A 105 -6.22 13.44 5.35
CA GLY A 105 -5.45 14.43 4.60
C GLY A 105 -3.95 14.45 4.93
N LEU A 106 -3.47 13.58 5.82
CA LEU A 106 -2.07 13.58 6.26
C LEU A 106 -1.09 13.10 5.19
N PHE A 107 -1.59 12.40 4.16
CA PHE A 107 -0.79 11.90 3.03
C PHE A 107 -0.57 12.93 1.92
N ASP A 108 -0.99 14.17 2.12
CA ASP A 108 -0.83 15.23 1.13
C ASP A 108 0.61 15.36 0.65
N GLY A 109 0.78 15.48 -0.68
CA GLY A 109 2.07 15.52 -1.33
C GLY A 109 2.73 14.16 -1.60
N MET A 110 2.09 13.06 -1.22
CA MET A 110 2.52 11.69 -1.55
C MET A 110 1.57 11.06 -2.58
N LYS A 111 2.09 10.18 -3.42
CA LYS A 111 1.25 9.34 -4.28
C LYS A 111 0.61 8.23 -3.45
N ILE A 112 -0.69 8.08 -3.57
CA ILE A 112 -1.47 7.11 -2.82
C ILE A 112 -1.81 5.90 -3.70
N GLY A 113 -1.30 4.73 -3.32
CA GLY A 113 -1.74 3.45 -3.83
C GLY A 113 -2.82 2.84 -2.94
N ILE A 114 -3.75 2.13 -3.55
CA ILE A 114 -4.79 1.37 -2.86
C ILE A 114 -4.78 -0.09 -3.32
N ALA A 115 -5.25 -0.99 -2.45
CA ALA A 115 -5.40 -2.39 -2.82
C ALA A 115 -6.67 -2.60 -3.65
N GLY A 116 -6.54 -3.34 -4.75
CA GLY A 116 -7.64 -3.85 -5.56
C GLY A 116 -7.81 -5.36 -5.39
N HIS A 117 -9.03 -5.84 -5.50
CA HIS A 117 -9.39 -7.26 -5.35
C HIS A 117 -10.18 -7.73 -6.59
N PRO A 118 -9.52 -7.87 -7.75
CA PRO A 118 -10.21 -8.21 -9.01
C PRO A 118 -10.85 -9.60 -8.99
N GLU A 119 -10.35 -10.52 -8.17
CA GLU A 119 -10.90 -11.88 -8.01
C GLU A 119 -11.84 -12.01 -6.79
N GLY A 120 -12.27 -10.87 -6.22
CA GLY A 120 -13.08 -10.87 -5.02
C GLY A 120 -12.25 -11.02 -3.74
N SER A 121 -12.94 -11.19 -2.62
CA SER A 121 -12.34 -11.41 -1.30
C SER A 121 -13.22 -12.38 -0.51
N PRO A 122 -12.65 -13.35 0.21
CA PRO A 122 -13.45 -14.27 1.03
C PRO A 122 -14.21 -13.57 2.16
N ASN A 123 -13.80 -12.34 2.52
CA ASN A 123 -14.33 -11.59 3.65
C ASN A 123 -15.27 -10.45 3.24
N MET A 124 -15.48 -10.22 1.94
CA MET A 124 -16.30 -9.12 1.42
C MET A 124 -17.11 -9.57 0.22
N SER A 125 -18.35 -9.11 0.11
CA SER A 125 -19.14 -9.30 -1.12
C SER A 125 -18.58 -8.43 -2.26
N ASP A 126 -18.83 -8.83 -3.51
CA ASP A 126 -18.41 -8.07 -4.69
C ASP A 126 -18.97 -6.64 -4.67
N ALA A 127 -20.23 -6.47 -4.25
CA ALA A 127 -20.83 -5.15 -4.10
C ALA A 127 -20.11 -4.28 -3.06
N ALA A 128 -19.66 -4.86 -1.96
CA ALA A 128 -18.89 -4.13 -0.93
C ALA A 128 -17.49 -3.77 -1.43
N ILE A 129 -16.87 -4.63 -2.24
CA ILE A 129 -15.57 -4.35 -2.89
C ILE A 129 -15.72 -3.19 -3.88
N GLU A 130 -16.74 -3.23 -4.72
CA GLU A 130 -17.04 -2.17 -5.70
C GLU A 130 -17.28 -0.82 -5.03
N GLU A 131 -18.10 -0.77 -3.98
CA GLU A 131 -18.37 0.44 -3.22
C GLU A 131 -17.10 0.99 -2.55
N ALA A 132 -16.29 0.11 -1.94
CA ALA A 132 -15.01 0.49 -1.35
C ALA A 132 -14.02 1.02 -2.40
N MET A 133 -14.04 0.50 -3.62
CA MET A 133 -13.19 1.01 -4.71
C MET A 133 -13.68 2.36 -5.19
N LYS A 134 -15.00 2.54 -5.40
CA LYS A 134 -15.60 3.83 -5.82
C LYS A 134 -15.30 4.95 -4.82
N SER A 135 -15.41 4.67 -3.52
CA SER A 135 -15.15 5.68 -2.49
C SER A 135 -13.67 6.08 -2.38
N LYS A 136 -12.74 5.19 -2.72
CA LYS A 136 -11.29 5.46 -2.67
C LYS A 136 -10.72 6.01 -3.99
N ALA A 137 -11.35 5.72 -5.11
CA ALA A 137 -10.86 6.11 -6.44
C ALA A 137 -10.51 7.61 -6.59
N PRO A 138 -11.28 8.56 -6.03
CA PRO A 138 -10.95 9.98 -6.14
C PRO A 138 -9.62 10.39 -5.49
N PHE A 139 -9.10 9.57 -4.58
CA PHE A 139 -7.88 9.85 -3.80
C PHE A 139 -6.68 9.03 -4.26
N ALA A 140 -6.90 8.01 -5.10
CA ALA A 140 -5.88 7.05 -5.48
C ALA A 140 -5.16 7.46 -6.76
N ASP A 141 -3.83 7.43 -6.73
CA ASP A 141 -2.98 7.62 -7.91
C ASP A 141 -2.75 6.30 -8.66
N TYR A 142 -2.81 5.17 -7.96
CA TYR A 142 -2.61 3.84 -8.55
C TYR A 142 -3.25 2.74 -7.72
N ILE A 143 -3.44 1.57 -8.35
CA ILE A 143 -4.03 0.38 -7.72
C ILE A 143 -3.00 -0.75 -7.76
N VAL A 144 -2.84 -1.44 -6.64
CA VAL A 144 -2.05 -2.67 -6.53
C VAL A 144 -2.99 -3.84 -6.35
N THR A 145 -2.88 -4.83 -7.22
CA THR A 145 -3.65 -6.07 -7.13
C THR A 145 -2.72 -7.24 -6.82
N GLN A 146 -3.27 -8.28 -6.21
CA GLN A 146 -2.59 -9.55 -6.16
C GLN A 146 -2.48 -10.15 -7.57
N TRP A 147 -1.53 -11.07 -7.77
CA TRP A 147 -1.42 -11.79 -9.03
C TRP A 147 -2.71 -12.56 -9.31
N THR A 148 -3.25 -12.35 -10.49
CA THR A 148 -4.46 -13.05 -10.93
C THR A 148 -4.09 -14.15 -11.94
N HIS A 149 -4.64 -15.35 -11.75
CA HIS A 149 -4.34 -16.49 -12.61
C HIS A 149 -5.13 -16.45 -13.94
N CYS A 150 -6.22 -15.70 -14.00
CA CYS A 150 -7.06 -15.60 -15.17
C CYS A 150 -7.52 -14.17 -15.43
N LEU A 151 -6.83 -13.47 -16.32
CA LEU A 151 -7.17 -12.10 -16.72
C LEU A 151 -8.54 -11.96 -17.41
N LEU A 152 -9.10 -13.06 -17.93
CA LEU A 152 -10.40 -13.07 -18.60
C LEU A 152 -11.58 -12.88 -17.62
N TYR A 153 -11.38 -13.13 -16.34
CA TYR A 153 -12.40 -13.02 -15.30
C TYR A 153 -12.11 -11.92 -14.28
N THR A 154 -11.07 -11.14 -14.50
CA THR A 154 -10.79 -9.97 -13.67
C THR A 154 -11.68 -8.81 -14.09
N SER A 155 -11.84 -7.82 -13.22
CA SER A 155 -12.55 -6.59 -13.54
C SER A 155 -12.08 -6.03 -14.87
N PRO A 156 -13.01 -5.54 -15.73
CA PRO A 156 -12.61 -4.92 -16.98
C PRO A 156 -11.56 -3.85 -16.74
N SER A 157 -10.53 -3.85 -17.57
CA SER A 157 -9.52 -2.81 -17.52
C SER A 157 -10.20 -1.46 -17.77
N PRO A 158 -9.83 -0.38 -17.07
CA PRO A 158 -10.32 0.96 -17.39
C PRO A 158 -10.09 1.37 -18.87
N ARG A 159 -9.29 0.60 -19.62
CA ARG A 159 -9.06 0.79 -21.05
C ARG A 159 -10.05 0.05 -21.94
N ASP A 160 -10.80 -0.90 -21.40
CA ASP A 160 -11.78 -1.67 -22.18
C ASP A 160 -13.11 -0.93 -22.29
N ASP A 161 -13.31 0.15 -21.54
CA ASP A 161 -14.46 1.05 -21.62
C ASP A 161 -14.31 2.12 -22.74
N VAL A 162 -13.24 2.06 -23.53
CA VAL A 162 -12.99 2.96 -24.67
C VAL A 162 -13.18 2.19 -25.97
N ILE A 163 -14.42 1.91 -26.27
CA ILE A 163 -14.84 1.58 -27.64
C ILE A 163 -15.87 2.62 -28.09
#